data_23f66ae0637244961eaf39991f5bebb2
#
_entry.id   23f66ae0637244961eaf39991f5bebb2
#
_cell.length_a   1.000
_cell.length_b   1.000
_cell.length_c   1.000
_cell.angle_alpha   90.00
_cell.angle_beta   90.00
_cell.angle_gamma   90.00
#
_symmetry.space_group_name_H-M   'P 1'
#
loop_
_entity.id
_entity.type
_entity.pdbx_description
1 polymer ?
#
loop_
_entity_poly.entity_id
_entity_poly.type
_entity_poly.pdbx_seq_one_letter_code
_entity_poly.pdbx_strand_id
1 'polypeptide(L)'
;MIMAKTLFILNDPPYGTERGYNALRLAGSLSKREGEAVKIFLMGDAASCAKANQKVAQGYYNLELMLKGPAHHGAEVGVCGTCMDARGIAEAELAEGTRRSTLDELTNWSQWADKTLVF
;
A
#
# COMPACT_ATOMS: atom_id res chain seq x y z
N MET A 1 15.29 13.29 -10.49
CA MET A 1 16.18 13.12 -9.32
C MET A 1 15.34 12.87 -8.07
N ILE A 2 15.69 11.86 -7.30
CA ILE A 2 15.00 11.56 -6.03
C ILE A 2 15.61 12.41 -4.93
N MET A 3 14.79 13.22 -4.27
CA MET A 3 15.22 14.06 -3.15
C MET A 3 14.76 13.52 -1.79
N ALA A 4 13.67 12.80 -1.75
CA ALA A 4 13.14 12.24 -0.51
C ALA A 4 12.49 10.88 -0.77
N LYS A 5 12.59 10.00 0.23
CA LYS A 5 12.10 8.61 0.15
C LYS A 5 11.22 8.34 1.35
N THR A 6 9.97 8.01 1.09
CA THR A 6 9.00 7.75 2.15
C THR A 6 8.46 6.33 2.03
N LEU A 7 8.49 5.60 3.13
CA LEU A 7 7.86 4.28 3.24
C LEU A 7 6.59 4.42 4.07
N PHE A 8 5.48 3.93 3.53
CA PHE A 8 4.22 3.83 4.25
C PHE A 8 4.01 2.37 4.64
N ILE A 9 3.74 2.12 5.92
CA ILE A 9 3.38 0.79 6.41
C ILE A 9 1.95 0.87 6.92
N LEU A 10 1.06 0.06 6.32
CA LEU A 10 -0.35 0.00 6.69
C LEU A 10 -0.63 -1.31 7.41
N ASN A 11 -1.41 -1.23 8.48
CA ASN A 11 -1.77 -2.38 9.32
C ASN A 11 -3.26 -2.67 9.35
N ASP A 12 -4.09 -1.65 9.09
CA ASP A 12 -5.54 -1.77 9.26
C ASP A 12 -6.23 -2.36 8.03
N PRO A 13 -7.38 -3.02 8.22
CA PRO A 13 -8.18 -3.49 7.10
C PRO A 13 -8.66 -2.32 6.24
N PRO A 14 -9.11 -2.59 5.00
CA PRO A 14 -9.49 -1.51 4.09
C PRO A 14 -10.71 -0.70 4.56
N TYR A 15 -11.57 -1.31 5.35
CA TYR A 15 -12.83 -0.67 5.77
C TYR A 15 -13.05 -0.90 7.26
N GLY A 16 -13.83 0.01 7.90
CA GLY A 16 -14.07 -0.02 9.33
C GLY A 16 -13.17 0.91 10.13
N THR A 17 -12.19 1.52 9.47
CA THR A 17 -11.24 2.48 10.04
C THR A 17 -10.82 3.42 8.91
N GLU A 18 -10.37 4.61 9.24
CA GLU A 18 -9.93 5.58 8.23
C GLU A 18 -8.42 5.68 8.09
N ARG A 19 -7.65 4.88 8.83
CA ARG A 19 -6.19 4.99 8.79
C ARG A 19 -5.63 4.67 7.42
N GLY A 20 -6.05 3.56 6.80
CA GLY A 20 -5.61 3.20 5.46
C GLY A 20 -6.03 4.23 4.42
N TYR A 21 -7.26 4.71 4.53
CA TYR A 21 -7.77 5.76 3.68
C TYR A 21 -6.88 7.02 3.75
N ASN A 22 -6.57 7.47 4.96
CA ASN A 22 -5.74 8.66 5.14
C ASN A 22 -4.29 8.42 4.71
N ALA A 23 -3.75 7.23 4.97
CA ALA A 23 -2.41 6.87 4.51
C ALA A 23 -2.32 6.96 2.98
N LEU A 24 -3.30 6.42 2.27
CA LEU A 24 -3.28 6.42 0.81
C LEU A 24 -3.56 7.81 0.22
N ARG A 25 -4.30 8.65 0.91
CA ARG A 25 -4.44 10.05 0.51
C ARG A 25 -3.07 10.74 0.54
N LEU A 26 -2.32 10.55 1.61
CA LEU A 26 -1.00 11.15 1.73
C LEU A 26 -0.02 10.55 0.72
N ALA A 27 -0.01 9.22 0.61
CA ALA A 27 0.86 8.53 -0.34
C ALA A 27 0.57 8.98 -1.78
N GLY A 28 -0.70 9.11 -2.13
CA GLY A 28 -1.10 9.58 -3.44
C GLY A 28 -0.66 11.01 -3.71
N SER A 29 -0.80 11.88 -2.72
CA SER A 29 -0.36 13.26 -2.83
C SER A 29 1.16 13.37 -2.99
N LEU A 30 1.91 12.63 -2.18
CA LEU A 30 3.38 12.61 -2.26
C LEU A 30 3.86 12.06 -3.60
N SER A 31 3.25 10.98 -4.07
CA SER A 31 3.70 10.32 -5.30
C SER A 31 3.59 11.21 -6.53
N LYS A 32 2.80 12.27 -6.47
CA LYS A 32 2.66 13.25 -7.56
C LYS A 32 3.70 14.35 -7.49
N ARG A 33 4.44 14.45 -6.39
CA ARG A 33 5.42 15.54 -6.21
C ARG A 33 6.74 15.15 -6.85
N GLU A 34 7.32 16.13 -7.53
CA GLU A 34 8.64 15.92 -8.15
C GLU A 34 9.68 15.66 -7.08
N GLY A 35 10.56 14.69 -7.34
CA GLY A 35 11.64 14.34 -6.42
C GLY A 35 11.26 13.41 -5.29
N GLU A 36 9.97 13.05 -5.16
CA GLU A 36 9.49 12.16 -4.10
C GLU A 36 9.42 10.72 -4.60
N ALA A 37 10.00 9.78 -3.84
CA ALA A 37 9.85 8.36 -4.07
C ALA A 37 9.04 7.77 -2.93
N VAL A 38 8.02 6.98 -3.27
CA VAL A 38 7.08 6.41 -2.30
C VAL A 38 7.06 4.90 -2.46
N LYS A 39 7.11 4.19 -1.32
CA LYS A 39 6.83 2.75 -1.26
C LYS A 39 5.77 2.51 -0.21
N ILE A 40 4.92 1.53 -0.46
CA ILE A 40 3.80 1.17 0.42
C ILE A 40 3.91 -0.31 0.73
N PHE A 41 3.88 -0.66 2.01
CA PHE A 41 3.89 -2.05 2.46
C PHE A 41 2.63 -2.33 3.27
N LEU A 42 1.88 -3.35 2.84
CA LEU A 42 0.62 -3.74 3.45
C LEU A 42 0.83 -5.01 4.26
N MET A 43 0.66 -4.92 5.57
CA MET A 43 0.85 -6.08 6.45
C MET A 43 -0.35 -6.26 7.36
N GLY A 44 -0.45 -7.43 7.99
CA GLY A 44 -1.61 -7.76 8.82
C GLY A 44 -2.90 -7.66 8.01
N ASP A 45 -3.92 -7.06 8.60
CA ASP A 45 -5.22 -6.91 7.95
C ASP A 45 -5.16 -6.00 6.72
N ALA A 46 -4.12 -5.16 6.61
CA ALA A 46 -3.96 -4.30 5.44
C ALA A 46 -3.66 -5.09 4.16
N ALA A 47 -3.27 -6.36 4.26
CA ALA A 47 -3.14 -7.21 3.08
C ALA A 47 -4.44 -7.24 2.27
N SER A 48 -5.58 -7.13 2.93
CA SER A 48 -6.89 -7.10 2.26
C SER A 48 -7.13 -5.83 1.46
N CYS A 49 -6.35 -4.76 1.70
CA CYS A 49 -6.46 -3.53 0.91
C CYS A 49 -6.08 -3.76 -0.55
N ALA A 50 -5.21 -4.73 -0.81
CA ALA A 50 -4.73 -5.05 -2.14
C ALA A 50 -5.60 -6.08 -2.87
N LYS A 51 -6.65 -6.57 -2.25
CA LYS A 51 -7.50 -7.56 -2.90
C LYS A 51 -8.28 -6.92 -4.04
N ALA A 52 -8.25 -7.55 -5.22
CA ALA A 52 -8.96 -7.07 -6.40
C ALA A 52 -10.48 -7.26 -6.25
N ASN A 53 -11.21 -6.49 -7.04
CA ASN A 53 -12.66 -6.58 -7.16
C ASN A 53 -13.42 -6.11 -5.92
N GLN A 54 -12.88 -5.14 -5.21
CA GLN A 54 -13.59 -4.49 -4.11
C GLN A 54 -14.76 -3.69 -4.68
N LYS A 55 -15.93 -3.84 -4.05
CA LYS A 55 -17.13 -3.12 -4.44
C LYS A 55 -17.64 -2.37 -3.21
N VAL A 56 -17.80 -1.07 -3.36
CA VAL A 56 -18.31 -0.22 -2.30
C VAL A 56 -19.54 0.53 -2.80
N ALA A 57 -20.37 0.97 -1.87
CA ALA A 57 -21.54 1.77 -2.22
C ALA A 57 -21.11 3.08 -2.88
N GLN A 58 -21.94 3.59 -3.76
CA GLN A 58 -21.66 4.87 -4.44
C GLN A 58 -21.43 5.96 -3.41
N GLY A 59 -20.41 6.77 -3.65
CA GLY A 59 -20.02 7.86 -2.76
C GLY A 59 -19.05 7.48 -1.66
N TYR A 60 -18.76 6.19 -1.49
CA TYR A 60 -17.74 5.73 -0.53
C TYR A 60 -16.40 5.55 -1.21
N TYR A 61 -15.32 5.61 -0.40
CA TYR A 61 -13.98 5.39 -0.91
C TYR A 61 -13.72 3.91 -1.15
N ASN A 62 -12.82 3.63 -2.10
CA ASN A 62 -12.44 2.26 -2.49
C ASN A 62 -10.91 2.14 -2.37
N LEU A 63 -10.44 1.30 -1.46
CA LEU A 63 -9.02 1.17 -1.16
C LEU A 63 -8.24 0.59 -2.33
N GLU A 64 -8.83 -0.32 -3.09
CA GLU A 64 -8.19 -0.87 -4.29
C GLU A 64 -7.88 0.25 -5.30
N LEU A 65 -8.84 1.12 -5.55
CA LEU A 65 -8.66 2.24 -6.49
C LEU A 65 -7.64 3.24 -5.94
N MET A 66 -7.62 3.46 -4.63
CA MET A 66 -6.69 4.38 -4.01
C MET A 66 -5.25 3.90 -4.06
N LEU A 67 -5.01 2.59 -4.13
CA LEU A 67 -3.67 2.05 -4.33
C LEU A 67 -3.17 2.27 -5.75
N LYS A 68 -4.07 2.31 -6.73
CA LYS A 68 -3.70 2.49 -8.14
C LYS A 68 -3.07 3.85 -8.41
N GLY A 69 -3.49 4.88 -7.69
CA GLY A 69 -2.93 6.22 -7.86
C GLY A 69 -1.42 6.27 -7.63
N PRO A 70 -0.96 5.95 -6.41
CA PRO A 70 0.49 5.88 -6.13
C PRO A 70 1.23 4.92 -7.05
N ALA A 71 0.67 3.73 -7.31
CA ALA A 71 1.30 2.74 -8.19
C ALA A 71 1.48 3.29 -9.61
N HIS A 72 0.48 4.01 -10.11
CA HIS A 72 0.56 4.64 -11.43
C HIS A 72 1.67 5.69 -11.51
N HIS A 73 1.99 6.33 -10.39
CA HIS A 73 3.07 7.31 -10.30
C HIS A 73 4.40 6.68 -9.86
N GLY A 74 4.55 5.37 -10.00
CA GLY A 74 5.82 4.67 -9.78
C GLY A 74 6.05 4.14 -8.37
N ALA A 75 5.08 4.27 -7.46
CA ALA A 75 5.22 3.68 -6.13
C ALA A 75 5.15 2.16 -6.20
N GLU A 76 6.07 1.49 -5.50
CA GLU A 76 6.00 0.05 -5.33
C GLU A 76 5.07 -0.26 -4.16
N VAL A 77 4.17 -1.24 -4.36
CA VAL A 77 3.23 -1.68 -3.33
C VAL A 77 3.46 -3.15 -3.07
N GLY A 78 4.01 -3.46 -1.90
CA GLY A 78 4.26 -4.82 -1.45
C GLY A 78 3.22 -5.27 -0.44
N VAL A 79 2.83 -6.54 -0.53
CA VAL A 79 1.84 -7.15 0.36
C VAL A 79 2.51 -8.30 1.11
N CYS A 80 2.46 -8.27 2.43
CA CYS A 80 3.06 -9.30 3.27
C CYS A 80 2.52 -10.68 2.88
N GLY A 81 3.42 -11.56 2.42
CA GLY A 81 3.02 -12.88 1.93
C GLY A 81 2.41 -13.78 3.01
N THR A 82 3.01 -13.82 4.19
CA THR A 82 2.47 -14.62 5.29
C THR A 82 1.13 -14.07 5.79
N CYS A 83 0.95 -12.75 5.71
CA CYS A 83 -0.33 -12.13 6.05
C CYS A 83 -1.40 -12.48 5.03
N MET A 84 -1.02 -12.59 3.76
CA MET A 84 -1.92 -13.08 2.70
C MET A 84 -2.33 -14.52 2.96
N ASP A 85 -1.35 -15.38 3.24
CA ASP A 85 -1.61 -16.80 3.48
C ASP A 85 -2.58 -17.00 4.64
N ALA A 86 -2.37 -16.28 5.74
CA ALA A 86 -3.23 -16.37 6.92
C ALA A 86 -4.69 -15.96 6.62
N ARG A 87 -4.91 -15.17 5.59
CA ARG A 87 -6.22 -14.64 5.20
C ARG A 87 -6.78 -15.27 3.93
N GLY A 88 -6.09 -16.30 3.41
CA GLY A 88 -6.55 -17.01 2.22
C GLY A 88 -6.53 -16.17 0.95
N ILE A 89 -5.63 -15.19 0.87
CA ILE A 89 -5.49 -14.34 -0.31
C ILE A 89 -4.40 -14.90 -1.21
N ALA A 90 -4.78 -15.29 -2.43
CA ALA A 90 -3.84 -15.80 -3.44
C ALA A 90 -3.26 -14.64 -4.26
N GLU A 91 -2.06 -14.85 -4.81
CA GLU A 91 -1.43 -13.84 -5.67
C GLU A 91 -2.31 -13.41 -6.84
N ALA A 92 -3.06 -14.36 -7.43
CA ALA A 92 -3.95 -14.06 -8.54
C ALA A 92 -5.12 -13.14 -8.14
N GLU A 93 -5.37 -12.97 -6.85
CA GLU A 93 -6.43 -12.12 -6.33
C GLU A 93 -5.96 -10.69 -6.04
N LEU A 94 -4.67 -10.39 -6.24
CA LEU A 94 -4.14 -9.07 -5.95
C LEU A 94 -4.49 -8.07 -7.05
N ALA A 95 -4.74 -6.85 -6.62
CA ALA A 95 -5.00 -5.74 -7.53
C ALA A 95 -3.77 -5.42 -8.36
N GLU A 96 -4.00 -4.92 -9.57
CA GLU A 96 -2.93 -4.48 -10.46
C GLU A 96 -2.07 -3.43 -9.77
N GLY A 97 -0.76 -3.55 -9.91
CA GLY A 97 0.19 -2.64 -9.28
C GLY A 97 0.63 -3.05 -7.89
N THR A 98 0.07 -4.14 -7.35
CA THR A 98 0.49 -4.70 -6.06
C THR A 98 1.10 -6.08 -6.26
N ARG A 99 1.96 -6.49 -5.34
CA ARG A 99 2.60 -7.80 -5.44
C ARG A 99 2.89 -8.39 -4.07
N ARG A 100 2.92 -9.72 -4.02
CA ARG A 100 3.34 -10.45 -2.82
C ARG A 100 4.77 -10.08 -2.47
N SER A 101 5.04 -9.88 -1.21
CA SER A 101 6.34 -9.45 -0.71
C SER A 101 6.75 -10.25 0.52
N THR A 102 7.89 -9.89 1.09
CA THR A 102 8.53 -10.60 2.20
C THR A 102 9.00 -9.62 3.26
N LEU A 103 9.32 -10.17 4.45
CA LEU A 103 9.94 -9.38 5.51
C LEU A 103 11.30 -8.82 5.06
N ASP A 104 12.07 -9.59 4.28
CA ASP A 104 13.37 -9.11 3.77
C ASP A 104 13.19 -7.86 2.92
N GLU A 105 12.19 -7.85 2.05
CA GLU A 105 11.91 -6.65 1.25
C GLU A 105 11.49 -5.47 2.12
N LEU A 106 10.65 -5.69 3.12
CA LEU A 106 10.29 -4.64 4.05
C LEU A 106 11.51 -4.10 4.80
N THR A 107 12.42 -5.00 5.21
CA THR A 107 13.66 -4.61 5.85
C THR A 107 14.49 -3.71 4.94
N ASN A 108 14.64 -4.12 3.68
CA ASN A 108 15.37 -3.33 2.69
C ASN A 108 14.71 -1.96 2.48
N TRP A 109 13.40 -1.92 2.43
CA TRP A 109 12.67 -0.67 2.24
C TRP A 109 12.79 0.25 3.45
N SER A 110 12.81 -0.33 4.67
CA SER A 110 12.98 0.48 5.88
C SER A 110 14.37 1.12 5.95
N GLN A 111 15.39 0.45 5.39
CA GLN A 111 16.73 1.02 5.30
C GLN A 111 16.84 2.05 4.18
N TRP A 112 16.07 1.86 3.11
CA TRP A 112 16.04 2.78 1.98
C TRP A 112 15.38 4.12 2.34
N ALA A 113 14.36 4.11 3.17
CA ALA A 113 13.52 5.27 3.42
C ALA A 113 14.23 6.33 4.27
N ASP A 114 14.02 7.60 3.92
CA ASP A 114 14.40 8.73 4.77
C ASP A 114 13.43 8.86 5.94
N LYS A 115 12.17 8.55 5.70
CA LYS A 115 11.15 8.53 6.75
C LYS A 115 10.18 7.38 6.51
N THR A 116 9.72 6.80 7.61
CA THR A 116 8.73 5.72 7.60
C THR A 116 7.50 6.17 8.38
N LEU A 117 6.35 6.09 7.74
CA LEU A 117 5.07 6.46 8.34
C LEU A 117 4.23 5.19 8.52
N VAL A 118 3.81 4.94 9.74
CA VAL A 118 3.04 3.73 10.08
C VAL A 118 1.60 4.14 10.42
N PHE A 119 0.68 3.48 9.72
CA PHE A 119 -0.74 3.71 9.93
C PHE A 119 -1.44 2.44 10.38
#